data_3a9c31c4c783f2fe70944be62d4f2af8
#
_entry.id   3a9c31c4c783f2fe70944be62d4f2af8
#
_cell.length_a   1.000
_cell.length_b   1.000
_cell.length_c   1.000
_cell.angle_alpha   90.00
_cell.angle_beta   90.00
_cell.angle_gamma   90.00
#
_symmetry.space_group_name_H-M   'P 1'
#
loop_
_entity.id
_entity.type
_entity.pdbx_description
1 polymer ?
#
loop_
_entity_poly.entity_id
_entity_poly.type
_entity_poly.pdbx_seq_one_letter_code
_entity_poly.pdbx_strand_id
1 'polypeptide(L)'
;STAQGTEFFSGFSRVILAMIRAPKFVVTRVHGRAAGGAVGLIAASDYAIASTNAAARLSELAVGIGPFVVGTVVERRVGRGPFAAMSVDADWRDAAWGERHGLYAQVVPSTDALDQAVAGLARTLAASNPEAIAELKRVFWTGTDAWEPLLAERAALSGRLVLSDFTRQAIAAFRNR
;
A
#
# COMPACT_ATOMS: atom_id res chain seq x y z
N SER A 1 -15.63 -12.79 -15.23
CA SER A 1 -16.74 -12.95 -14.26
C SER A 1 -16.45 -12.20 -12.96
N THR A 2 -17.50 -11.93 -12.18
CA THR A 2 -17.35 -11.31 -10.84
C THR A 2 -16.42 -12.13 -9.94
N ALA A 3 -16.51 -13.46 -10.01
CA ALA A 3 -15.64 -14.34 -9.24
C ALA A 3 -14.16 -14.14 -9.58
N GLN A 4 -13.81 -13.99 -10.85
CA GLN A 4 -12.43 -13.71 -11.28
C GLN A 4 -11.96 -12.31 -10.82
N GLY A 5 -12.83 -11.31 -10.90
CA GLY A 5 -12.54 -9.98 -10.37
C GLY A 5 -12.30 -10.00 -8.85
N THR A 6 -13.17 -10.68 -8.11
CA THR A 6 -13.02 -10.86 -6.66
C THR A 6 -11.70 -11.57 -6.33
N GLU A 7 -11.36 -12.66 -7.04
CA GLU A 7 -10.11 -13.40 -6.80
C GLU A 7 -8.88 -12.55 -7.06
N PHE A 8 -8.89 -11.72 -8.11
CA PHE A 8 -7.80 -10.78 -8.39
C PHE A 8 -7.56 -9.82 -7.20
N PHE A 9 -8.61 -9.18 -6.68
CA PHE A 9 -8.48 -8.26 -5.55
C PHE A 9 -8.19 -8.99 -4.24
N SER A 10 -8.66 -10.22 -4.07
CA SER A 10 -8.31 -11.09 -2.93
C SER A 10 -6.81 -11.41 -2.89
N GLY A 11 -6.13 -11.41 -4.03
CA GLY A 11 -4.66 -11.50 -4.09
C GLY A 11 -3.98 -10.41 -3.29
N PHE A 12 -4.40 -9.15 -3.44
CA PHE A 12 -3.89 -8.04 -2.63
C PHE A 12 -4.21 -8.20 -1.14
N SER A 13 -5.43 -8.64 -0.81
CA SER A 13 -5.83 -8.92 0.57
C SER A 13 -4.88 -9.93 1.23
N ARG A 14 -4.61 -11.05 0.55
CA ARG A 14 -3.71 -12.09 1.06
C ARG A 14 -2.28 -11.58 1.28
N VAL A 15 -1.75 -10.78 0.35
CA VAL A 15 -0.40 -10.21 0.49
C VAL A 15 -0.35 -9.22 1.66
N ILE A 16 -1.33 -8.31 1.78
CA ILE A 16 -1.41 -7.37 2.91
C ILE A 16 -1.44 -8.14 4.23
N LEU A 17 -2.31 -9.14 4.37
CA LEU A 17 -2.41 -9.95 5.58
C LEU A 17 -1.10 -10.70 5.88
N ALA A 18 -0.44 -11.27 4.87
CA ALA A 18 0.84 -11.94 5.04
C ALA A 18 1.94 -10.97 5.50
N MET A 19 1.98 -9.75 4.95
CA MET A 19 2.95 -8.71 5.34
C MET A 19 2.75 -8.27 6.79
N ILE A 20 1.52 -7.98 7.21
CA ILE A 20 1.24 -7.49 8.56
C ILE A 20 1.36 -8.58 9.64
N ARG A 21 1.16 -9.85 9.27
CA ARG A 21 1.24 -11.02 10.18
C ARG A 21 2.63 -11.68 10.21
N ALA A 22 3.54 -11.30 9.32
CA ALA A 22 4.89 -11.85 9.31
C ALA A 22 5.60 -11.60 10.65
N PRO A 23 6.31 -12.59 11.23
CA PRO A 23 7.02 -12.42 12.50
C PRO A 23 8.35 -11.65 12.34
N LYS A 24 8.45 -10.82 11.31
CA LYS A 24 9.59 -9.99 10.95
C LYS A 24 9.11 -8.67 10.40
N PHE A 25 9.91 -7.62 10.54
CA PHE A 25 9.58 -6.36 9.87
C PHE A 25 9.74 -6.48 8.36
N VAL A 26 8.77 -5.92 7.66
CA VAL A 26 8.80 -5.74 6.21
C VAL A 26 9.30 -4.33 5.92
N VAL A 27 10.43 -4.22 5.24
CA VAL A 27 11.02 -2.96 4.80
C VAL A 27 10.75 -2.78 3.31
N THR A 28 10.17 -1.66 2.93
CA THR A 28 9.88 -1.34 1.53
C THR A 28 10.84 -0.28 1.00
N ARG A 29 11.42 -0.55 -0.16
CA ARG A 29 12.27 0.34 -0.94
C ARG A 29 11.45 0.98 -2.06
N VAL A 30 11.32 2.31 -2.04
CA VAL A 30 10.49 3.04 -3.01
C VAL A 30 11.35 4.01 -3.82
N HIS A 31 11.67 3.65 -5.08
CA HIS A 31 12.58 4.44 -5.93
C HIS A 31 11.87 5.28 -6.99
N GLY A 32 10.54 5.14 -7.15
CA GLY A 32 9.80 5.80 -8.21
C GLY A 32 8.30 5.86 -7.93
N ARG A 33 7.51 5.96 -8.99
CA ARG A 33 6.07 6.11 -8.90
C ARG A 33 5.37 4.81 -8.49
N ALA A 34 4.50 4.90 -7.49
CA ALA A 34 3.63 3.82 -7.01
C ALA A 34 2.16 4.22 -7.17
N ALA A 35 1.37 3.37 -7.82
CA ALA A 35 -0.05 3.61 -8.00
C ALA A 35 -0.90 2.44 -7.48
N GLY A 36 -2.07 2.73 -6.94
CA GLY A 36 -3.06 1.74 -6.55
C GLY A 36 -2.53 0.69 -5.59
N GLY A 37 -2.55 -0.57 -6.01
CA GLY A 37 -2.07 -1.70 -5.21
C GLY A 37 -0.68 -1.53 -4.63
N ALA A 38 0.24 -0.91 -5.36
CA ALA A 38 1.61 -0.65 -4.89
C ALA A 38 1.63 0.28 -3.66
N VAL A 39 0.74 1.28 -3.60
CA VAL A 39 0.59 2.16 -2.42
C VAL A 39 0.12 1.35 -1.21
N GLY A 40 -0.80 0.41 -1.43
CA GLY A 40 -1.25 -0.51 -0.38
C GLY A 40 -0.11 -1.37 0.18
N LEU A 41 0.78 -1.88 -0.66
CA LEU A 41 1.94 -2.67 -0.22
C LEU A 41 2.94 -1.80 0.56
N ILE A 42 3.18 -0.55 0.13
CA ILE A 42 4.00 0.40 0.88
C ILE A 42 3.38 0.64 2.27
N ALA A 43 2.08 0.89 2.34
CA ALA A 43 1.38 1.15 3.59
C ALA A 43 1.33 -0.08 4.52
N ALA A 44 1.33 -1.31 3.98
CA ALA A 44 1.37 -2.56 4.75
C ALA A 44 2.76 -2.91 5.27
N SER A 45 3.82 -2.25 4.80
CA SER A 45 5.17 -2.44 5.34
C SER A 45 5.33 -1.75 6.69
N ASP A 46 6.27 -2.21 7.51
CA ASP A 46 6.55 -1.59 8.82
C ASP A 46 7.43 -0.36 8.68
N TYR A 47 8.28 -0.35 7.67
CA TYR A 47 9.19 0.75 7.39
C TYR A 47 9.35 0.93 5.87
N ALA A 48 9.06 2.11 5.37
CA ALA A 48 9.24 2.45 3.96
C ALA A 48 10.28 3.56 3.82
N ILE A 49 11.31 3.31 3.00
CA ILE A 49 12.31 4.32 2.62
C ILE A 49 12.09 4.68 1.16
N ALA A 50 12.00 5.96 0.86
CA ALA A 50 11.77 6.45 -0.49
C ALA A 50 12.91 7.33 -0.98
N SER A 51 13.12 7.39 -2.30
CA SER A 51 13.94 8.44 -2.91
C SER A 51 13.09 9.69 -3.16
N THR A 52 13.75 10.84 -3.36
CA THR A 52 13.06 12.09 -3.76
C THR A 52 12.26 11.97 -5.05
N ASN A 53 12.55 10.98 -5.90
CA ASN A 53 11.80 10.70 -7.13
C ASN A 53 10.52 9.88 -6.91
N ALA A 54 10.28 9.41 -5.69
CA ALA A 54 9.10 8.63 -5.37
C ALA A 54 7.83 9.51 -5.40
N ALA A 55 6.76 8.91 -5.89
CA ALA A 55 5.44 9.51 -5.81
C ALA A 55 4.38 8.41 -5.63
N ALA A 56 3.30 8.73 -4.93
CA ALA A 56 2.21 7.81 -4.64
C ALA A 56 0.88 8.35 -5.18
N ARG A 57 0.01 7.46 -5.65
CA ARG A 57 -1.32 7.80 -6.15
C ARG A 57 -2.31 6.67 -5.91
N LEU A 58 -3.51 7.00 -5.45
CA LEU A 58 -4.66 6.08 -5.47
C LEU A 58 -5.49 6.39 -6.72
N SER A 59 -5.34 5.58 -7.76
CA SER A 59 -5.93 5.81 -9.07
C SER A 59 -7.25 5.07 -9.31
N GLU A 60 -7.72 4.32 -8.33
CA GLU A 60 -8.82 3.38 -8.48
C GLU A 60 -10.15 4.06 -8.79
N LEU A 61 -10.43 5.21 -8.17
CA LEU A 61 -11.67 5.95 -8.43
C LEU A 61 -11.70 6.50 -9.86
N ALA A 62 -10.57 6.92 -10.41
CA ALA A 62 -10.47 7.43 -11.77
C ALA A 62 -10.81 6.36 -12.84
N VAL A 63 -10.72 5.08 -12.47
CA VAL A 63 -11.14 3.96 -13.33
C VAL A 63 -12.44 3.30 -12.87
N GLY A 64 -13.19 3.95 -11.95
CA GLY A 64 -14.53 3.51 -11.55
C GLY A 64 -14.59 2.40 -10.51
N ILE A 65 -13.50 2.15 -9.77
CA ILE A 65 -13.47 1.07 -8.76
C ILE A 65 -13.48 1.67 -7.34
N GLY A 66 -12.49 2.40 -6.96
CA GLY A 66 -12.20 2.84 -5.58
C GLY A 66 -11.17 1.94 -4.89
N PRO A 67 -10.35 2.52 -3.99
CA PRO A 67 -9.26 1.82 -3.31
C PRO A 67 -9.74 0.99 -2.10
N PHE A 68 -10.72 0.11 -2.28
CA PHE A 68 -11.40 -0.55 -1.15
C PHE A 68 -10.48 -1.48 -0.36
N VAL A 69 -9.73 -2.34 -1.03
CA VAL A 69 -8.81 -3.28 -0.37
C VAL A 69 -7.62 -2.53 0.22
N VAL A 70 -6.89 -1.81 -0.63
CA VAL A 70 -5.66 -1.11 -0.21
C VAL A 70 -5.94 0.06 0.71
N GLY A 71 -7.12 0.66 0.61
CA GLY A 71 -7.56 1.78 1.45
C GLY A 71 -7.55 1.45 2.94
N THR A 72 -7.83 0.20 3.32
CA THR A 72 -7.80 -0.24 4.72
C THR A 72 -6.43 0.02 5.36
N VAL A 73 -5.37 -0.37 4.69
CA VAL A 73 -4.01 -0.22 5.22
C VAL A 73 -3.45 1.17 4.96
N VAL A 74 -3.84 1.84 3.86
CA VAL A 74 -3.42 3.21 3.59
C VAL A 74 -4.01 4.17 4.61
N GLU A 75 -5.32 4.06 4.91
CA GLU A 75 -5.97 4.88 5.95
C GLU A 75 -5.30 4.71 7.31
N ARG A 76 -4.97 3.47 7.69
CA ARG A 76 -4.23 3.22 8.93
C ARG A 76 -2.87 3.89 8.95
N ARG A 77 -2.18 3.94 7.80
CA ARG A 77 -0.82 4.48 7.69
C ARG A 77 -0.78 6.00 7.69
N VAL A 78 -1.58 6.65 6.85
CA VAL A 78 -1.51 8.11 6.63
C VAL A 78 -2.62 8.88 7.38
N GLY A 79 -3.58 8.18 7.96
CA GLY A 79 -4.75 8.77 8.59
C GLY A 79 -5.88 9.05 7.60
N ARG A 80 -7.08 9.23 8.14
CA ARG A 80 -8.33 9.36 7.37
C ARG A 80 -8.34 10.55 6.42
N GLY A 81 -7.87 11.72 6.87
CA GLY A 81 -7.89 12.94 6.03
C GLY A 81 -7.04 12.80 4.77
N PRO A 82 -5.74 12.50 4.89
CA PRO A 82 -4.86 12.26 3.74
C PRO A 82 -5.33 11.11 2.84
N PHE A 83 -5.83 10.01 3.41
CA PHE A 83 -6.41 8.91 2.63
C PHE A 83 -7.63 9.34 1.82
N ALA A 84 -8.55 10.10 2.43
CA ALA A 84 -9.73 10.61 1.74
C ALA A 84 -9.34 11.53 0.57
N ALA A 85 -8.40 12.44 0.78
CA ALA A 85 -7.89 13.33 -0.27
C ALA A 85 -7.29 12.53 -1.45
N MET A 86 -6.39 11.56 -1.18
CA MET A 86 -5.79 10.70 -2.20
C MET A 86 -6.85 9.90 -2.99
N SER A 87 -7.92 9.48 -2.31
CA SER A 87 -8.98 8.66 -2.92
C SER A 87 -9.92 9.47 -3.81
N VAL A 88 -10.18 10.73 -3.44
CA VAL A 88 -11.16 11.60 -4.12
C VAL A 88 -10.55 12.28 -5.35
N ASP A 89 -9.39 12.94 -5.20
CA ASP A 89 -8.74 13.66 -6.30
C ASP A 89 -7.90 12.76 -7.20
N ALA A 90 -7.48 11.60 -6.70
CA ALA A 90 -6.64 10.64 -7.40
C ALA A 90 -5.37 11.25 -8.01
N ASP A 91 -4.82 12.30 -7.42
CA ASP A 91 -3.63 12.99 -7.85
C ASP A 91 -2.35 12.41 -7.25
N TRP A 92 -1.23 12.69 -7.92
CA TRP A 92 0.07 12.27 -7.43
C TRP A 92 0.49 13.06 -6.20
N ARG A 93 1.00 12.35 -5.21
CA ARG A 93 1.66 12.87 -4.01
C ARG A 93 3.15 12.61 -4.13
N ASP A 94 3.96 13.65 -3.99
CA ASP A 94 5.42 13.55 -4.02
C ASP A 94 6.02 12.88 -2.77
N ALA A 95 7.33 12.68 -2.78
CA ALA A 95 8.03 12.03 -1.68
C ALA A 95 7.92 12.84 -0.37
N ALA A 96 7.99 14.17 -0.44
CA ALA A 96 7.89 15.05 0.71
C ALA A 96 6.50 14.98 1.36
N TRP A 97 5.44 14.90 0.55
CA TRP A 97 4.09 14.65 1.05
C TRP A 97 4.00 13.28 1.74
N GLY A 98 4.57 12.25 1.12
CA GLY A 98 4.57 10.90 1.68
C GLY A 98 5.28 10.81 3.03
N GLU A 99 6.42 11.47 3.19
CA GLU A 99 7.15 11.55 4.46
C GLU A 99 6.35 12.33 5.53
N ARG A 100 5.80 13.50 5.15
CA ARG A 100 5.01 14.34 6.07
C ARG A 100 3.79 13.61 6.63
N HIS A 101 3.15 12.75 5.84
CA HIS A 101 1.96 12.00 6.24
C HIS A 101 2.24 10.56 6.68
N GLY A 102 3.51 10.19 6.88
CA GLY A 102 3.90 8.90 7.41
C GLY A 102 3.78 7.71 6.45
N LEU A 103 3.54 7.95 5.15
CA LEU A 103 3.60 6.89 4.14
C LEU A 103 5.03 6.36 4.02
N TYR A 104 6.01 7.26 4.03
CA TYR A 104 7.44 6.96 4.10
C TYR A 104 7.99 7.37 5.46
N ALA A 105 8.81 6.53 6.06
CA ALA A 105 9.51 6.82 7.31
C ALA A 105 10.76 7.68 7.09
N GLN A 106 11.30 7.64 5.86
CA GLN A 106 12.50 8.38 5.47
C GLN A 106 12.49 8.65 3.96
N VAL A 107 12.93 9.85 3.56
CA VAL A 107 13.20 10.20 2.16
C VAL A 107 14.68 10.53 2.00
N VAL A 108 15.31 9.98 0.97
CA VAL A 108 16.72 10.14 0.66
C VAL A 108 16.93 10.71 -0.76
N PRO A 109 18.07 11.39 -1.02
CA PRO A 109 18.21 12.20 -2.24
C PRO A 109 18.36 11.40 -3.54
N SER A 110 18.80 10.14 -3.46
CA SER A 110 19.10 9.34 -4.67
C SER A 110 18.78 7.87 -4.50
N THR A 111 18.80 7.13 -5.59
CA THR A 111 18.65 5.67 -5.59
C THR A 111 19.79 4.97 -4.87
N ASP A 112 21.03 5.46 -5.02
CA ASP A 112 22.20 4.89 -4.33
C ASP A 112 22.12 5.11 -2.82
N ALA A 113 21.70 6.30 -2.38
CA ALA A 113 21.44 6.58 -0.98
C ALA A 113 20.29 5.71 -0.43
N LEU A 114 19.27 5.44 -1.25
CA LEU A 114 18.18 4.54 -0.90
C LEU A 114 18.67 3.11 -0.68
N ASP A 115 19.52 2.59 -1.56
CA ASP A 115 20.08 1.24 -1.43
C ASP A 115 20.95 1.11 -0.17
N GLN A 116 21.75 2.12 0.11
CA GLN A 116 22.58 2.16 1.34
C GLN A 116 21.72 2.21 2.61
N ALA A 117 20.67 3.04 2.62
CA ALA A 117 19.77 3.17 3.77
C ALA A 117 19.01 1.86 4.04
N VAL A 118 18.45 1.23 2.98
CA VAL A 118 17.74 -0.04 3.10
C VAL A 118 18.67 -1.16 3.57
N ALA A 119 19.87 -1.28 2.98
CA ALA A 119 20.83 -2.29 3.36
C ALA A 119 21.34 -2.07 4.80
N GLY A 120 21.54 -0.82 5.22
CA GLY A 120 21.92 -0.47 6.59
C GLY A 120 20.87 -0.90 7.60
N LEU A 121 19.61 -0.52 7.36
CA LEU A 121 18.49 -0.89 8.22
C LEU A 121 18.33 -2.42 8.28
N ALA A 122 18.39 -3.12 7.14
CA ALA A 122 18.23 -4.57 7.08
C ALA A 122 19.32 -5.28 7.92
N ARG A 123 20.59 -4.82 7.87
CA ARG A 123 21.66 -5.38 8.71
C ARG A 123 21.40 -5.15 10.20
N THR A 124 20.95 -3.95 10.58
CA THR A 124 20.60 -3.63 11.97
C THR A 124 19.48 -4.53 12.48
N LEU A 125 18.41 -4.70 11.69
CA LEU A 125 17.28 -5.55 12.06
C LEU A 125 17.68 -7.03 12.12
N ALA A 126 18.54 -7.50 11.23
CA ALA A 126 19.02 -8.88 11.23
C ALA A 126 19.89 -9.21 12.46
N ALA A 127 20.53 -8.21 13.05
CA ALA A 127 21.32 -8.35 14.28
C ALA A 127 20.47 -8.15 15.56
N SER A 128 19.21 -7.75 15.44
CA SER A 128 18.31 -7.50 16.58
C SER A 128 17.70 -8.79 17.12
N ASN A 129 17.19 -8.75 18.36
CA ASN A 129 16.51 -9.88 18.95
C ASN A 129 15.25 -10.26 18.17
N PRO A 130 15.16 -11.47 17.55
CA PRO A 130 14.03 -11.85 16.71
C PRO A 130 12.70 -11.97 17.47
N GLU A 131 12.72 -12.33 18.73
CA GLU A 131 11.54 -12.38 19.59
C GLU A 131 10.99 -10.98 19.83
N ALA A 132 11.86 -10.02 20.17
CA ALA A 132 11.46 -8.63 20.36
C ALA A 132 10.88 -8.02 19.07
N ILE A 133 11.45 -8.35 17.89
CA ILE A 133 10.90 -7.93 16.59
C ILE A 133 9.50 -8.51 16.39
N ALA A 134 9.29 -9.78 16.66
CA ALA A 134 8.00 -10.44 16.49
C ALA A 134 6.92 -9.85 17.43
N GLU A 135 7.27 -9.59 18.67
CA GLU A 135 6.34 -8.97 19.65
C GLU A 135 6.02 -7.51 19.26
N LEU A 136 7.02 -6.72 18.90
CA LEU A 136 6.81 -5.34 18.46
C LEU A 136 5.97 -5.27 17.18
N LYS A 137 6.17 -6.21 16.25
CA LYS A 137 5.32 -6.36 15.07
C LYS A 137 3.84 -6.57 15.44
N ARG A 138 3.54 -7.44 16.41
CA ARG A 138 2.17 -7.65 16.90
C ARG A 138 1.58 -6.38 17.48
N VAL A 139 2.37 -5.61 18.25
CA VAL A 139 1.93 -4.32 18.81
C VAL A 139 1.59 -3.33 17.72
N PHE A 140 2.40 -3.21 16.67
CA PHE A 140 2.13 -2.30 15.55
C PHE A 140 0.81 -2.62 14.84
N TRP A 141 0.45 -3.89 14.76
CA TRP A 141 -0.74 -4.35 14.05
C TRP A 141 -1.89 -4.76 14.98
N THR A 142 -1.88 -4.34 16.24
CA THR A 142 -3.01 -4.51 17.17
C THR A 142 -4.29 -3.91 16.58
N GLY A 143 -5.41 -4.63 16.74
CA GLY A 143 -6.73 -4.19 16.26
C GLY A 143 -6.97 -4.49 14.77
N THR A 144 -6.18 -5.38 14.16
CA THR A 144 -6.38 -5.84 12.78
C THR A 144 -6.99 -7.25 12.67
N ASP A 145 -7.45 -7.83 13.78
CA ASP A 145 -7.96 -9.20 13.83
C ASP A 145 -9.16 -9.41 12.90
N ALA A 146 -10.02 -8.39 12.76
CA ALA A 146 -11.17 -8.40 11.87
C ALA A 146 -10.85 -8.07 10.40
N TRP A 147 -9.58 -7.88 10.04
CA TRP A 147 -9.24 -7.46 8.67
C TRP A 147 -9.42 -8.56 7.63
N GLU A 148 -9.34 -9.83 7.99
CA GLU A 148 -9.54 -10.91 7.02
C GLU A 148 -10.96 -10.90 6.42
N PRO A 149 -12.04 -10.93 7.19
CA PRO A 149 -13.39 -10.81 6.64
C PRO A 149 -13.65 -9.44 6.00
N LEU A 150 -13.12 -8.35 6.58
CA LEU A 150 -13.25 -7.01 6.00
C LEU A 150 -12.61 -6.89 4.62
N LEU A 151 -11.40 -7.40 4.44
CA LEU A 151 -10.70 -7.36 3.16
C LEU A 151 -11.35 -8.29 2.13
N ALA A 152 -11.94 -9.41 2.55
CA ALA A 152 -12.72 -10.27 1.66
C ALA A 152 -13.97 -9.55 1.13
N GLU A 153 -14.72 -8.85 1.98
CA GLU A 153 -15.86 -8.02 1.60
C GLU A 153 -15.45 -6.93 0.59
N ARG A 154 -14.36 -6.21 0.89
CA ARG A 154 -13.83 -5.14 0.02
C ARG A 154 -13.30 -5.66 -1.31
N ALA A 155 -12.73 -6.86 -1.34
CA ALA A 155 -12.34 -7.53 -2.59
C ALA A 155 -13.55 -7.89 -3.45
N ALA A 156 -14.63 -8.39 -2.84
CA ALA A 156 -15.88 -8.66 -3.54
C ALA A 156 -16.52 -7.39 -4.12
N LEU A 157 -16.48 -6.27 -3.37
CA LEU A 157 -16.94 -4.97 -3.85
C LEU A 157 -16.12 -4.50 -5.06
N SER A 158 -14.79 -4.58 -5.01
CA SER A 158 -13.89 -4.25 -6.13
C SER A 158 -14.15 -5.16 -7.33
N GLY A 159 -14.33 -6.48 -7.09
CA GLY A 159 -14.60 -7.48 -8.12
C GLY A 159 -15.92 -7.26 -8.86
N ARG A 160 -16.93 -6.71 -8.19
CA ARG A 160 -18.19 -6.30 -8.81
C ARG A 160 -18.02 -5.04 -9.67
N LEU A 161 -17.35 -4.01 -9.14
CA LEU A 161 -17.22 -2.73 -9.80
C LEU A 161 -16.28 -2.75 -11.01
N VAL A 162 -15.24 -3.59 -11.01
CA VAL A 162 -14.30 -3.72 -12.13
C VAL A 162 -15.00 -4.20 -13.42
N LEU A 163 -16.15 -4.82 -13.30
CA LEU A 163 -16.95 -5.30 -14.45
C LEU A 163 -18.03 -4.31 -14.90
N SER A 164 -18.16 -3.14 -14.27
CA SER A 164 -19.11 -2.12 -14.69
C SER A 164 -18.75 -1.58 -16.09
N ASP A 165 -19.77 -1.11 -16.81
CA ASP A 165 -19.56 -0.50 -18.13
C ASP A 165 -18.67 0.73 -18.04
N PHE A 166 -18.80 1.52 -16.99
CA PHE A 166 -17.94 2.65 -16.73
C PHE A 166 -16.46 2.23 -16.65
N THR A 167 -16.14 1.22 -15.85
CA THR A 167 -14.76 0.75 -15.68
C THR A 167 -14.20 0.17 -16.97
N ARG A 168 -15.00 -0.61 -17.72
CA ARG A 168 -14.59 -1.14 -19.02
C ARG A 168 -14.22 -0.03 -20.02
N GLN A 169 -15.04 1.01 -20.09
CA GLN A 169 -14.79 2.17 -20.95
C GLN A 169 -13.57 2.96 -20.50
N ALA A 170 -13.42 3.21 -19.19
CA ALA A 170 -12.27 3.92 -18.63
C ALA A 170 -10.94 3.19 -18.90
N ILE A 171 -10.90 1.87 -18.73
CA ILE A 171 -9.71 1.04 -19.02
C ILE A 171 -9.41 1.03 -20.52
N ALA A 172 -10.41 0.93 -21.39
CA ALA A 172 -10.23 0.99 -22.83
C ALA A 172 -9.64 2.33 -23.27
N ALA A 173 -10.15 3.43 -22.74
CA ALA A 173 -9.63 4.78 -23.01
C ALA A 173 -8.18 4.96 -22.52
N PHE A 174 -7.80 4.32 -21.41
CA PHE A 174 -6.43 4.38 -20.90
C PHE A 174 -5.43 3.60 -21.76
N ARG A 175 -5.86 2.49 -22.36
CA ARG A 175 -4.99 1.66 -23.23
C ARG A 175 -4.72 2.31 -24.60
N ASN A 176 -5.53 3.28 -25.01
CA ASN A 176 -5.43 3.97 -26.29
C ASN A 176 -4.65 5.30 -26.20
N ARG A 177 -4.05 5.61 -25.06
CA ARG A 177 -3.14 6.74 -24.80
C ARG A 177 -1.68 6.30 -24.81
#